data_3f18c9fa2f3164a0e4f3a72966ec2b73
#
_entry.id   3f18c9fa2f3164a0e4f3a72966ec2b73
#
_cell.length_a   1.000
_cell.length_b   1.000
_cell.length_c   1.000
_cell.angle_alpha   90.00
_cell.angle_beta   90.00
_cell.angle_gamma   90.00
#
_symmetry.space_group_name_H-M   'P 1'
#
loop_
_entity.id
_entity.type
_entity.pdbx_description
1 polymer ?
#
loop_
_entity_poly.entity_id
_entity_poly.type
_entity_poly.pdbx_seq_one_letter_code
_entity_poly.pdbx_strand_id
1 'polypeptide(L)'
;TVLTVLYPALEIPWEASTVMPVLGMSTVGGAVAWGLSYFHRVNGGFALNGVPFREAIGVRVPIGGRQAAIRAATWGTILVGFLLAAWPLLSVADPANPVQQWDPTFHQNGVHAILYGKDASPFGGLHELYGGRRVYYPTGWHAFVALFARYDSVVQASNVSSLALMAVWVIGLAALVSVLTGSRTALLATPIIGGMLHNMPADALTMYNQWPNSTGTVLVPGLAAVFIVAGRRAAAELRFGGGIRS
;
A
#
# COMPACT_ATOMS: atom_id res chain seq x y z
N THR A 1 6.02 -10.02 -1.04
CA THR A 1 6.65 -11.13 -0.28
C THR A 1 6.55 -12.47 -1.02
N VAL A 2 5.35 -12.90 -1.48
CA VAL A 2 5.22 -14.20 -2.18
C VAL A 2 6.13 -14.25 -3.41
N LEU A 3 6.13 -13.22 -4.26
CA LEU A 3 6.98 -13.19 -5.46
C LEU A 3 8.48 -13.19 -5.14
N THR A 4 8.92 -12.56 -4.04
CA THR A 4 10.35 -12.59 -3.64
C THR A 4 10.84 -13.98 -3.22
N VAL A 5 9.92 -14.89 -2.94
CA VAL A 5 10.24 -16.31 -2.66
C VAL A 5 10.12 -17.16 -3.92
N LEU A 6 9.08 -16.95 -4.73
CA LEU A 6 8.82 -17.76 -5.92
C LEU A 6 9.81 -17.51 -7.06
N TYR A 7 10.20 -16.26 -7.30
CA TYR A 7 11.09 -15.91 -8.42
C TYR A 7 12.46 -16.59 -8.34
N PRO A 8 13.16 -16.53 -7.19
CA PRO A 8 14.41 -17.27 -7.05
C PRO A 8 14.25 -18.78 -7.12
N ALA A 9 13.13 -19.32 -6.59
CA ALA A 9 12.85 -20.76 -6.66
C ALA A 9 12.58 -21.26 -8.10
N LEU A 10 12.16 -20.37 -8.98
CA LEU A 10 11.89 -20.63 -10.40
C LEU A 10 13.02 -20.11 -11.31
N GLU A 11 14.12 -19.64 -10.72
CA GLU A 11 15.25 -19.03 -11.43
C GLU A 11 14.85 -17.83 -12.32
N ILE A 12 13.77 -17.12 -11.95
CA ILE A 12 13.29 -15.92 -12.66
C ILE A 12 14.00 -14.69 -12.08
N PRO A 13 14.68 -13.87 -12.90
CA PRO A 13 15.36 -12.68 -12.42
C PRO A 13 14.37 -11.65 -11.87
N TRP A 14 14.75 -11.01 -10.75
CA TRP A 14 13.96 -9.93 -10.15
C TRP A 14 14.24 -8.61 -10.87
N GLU A 15 13.40 -8.26 -11.81
CA GLU A 15 13.48 -7.01 -12.55
C GLU A 15 12.09 -6.54 -13.01
N ALA A 16 11.99 -5.26 -13.40
CA ALA A 16 10.70 -4.68 -13.77
C ALA A 16 10.02 -5.42 -14.93
N SER A 17 10.80 -5.88 -15.92
CA SER A 17 10.30 -6.60 -17.09
C SER A 17 9.63 -7.94 -16.76
N THR A 18 10.05 -8.61 -15.68
CA THR A 18 9.49 -9.88 -15.23
C THR A 18 8.40 -9.71 -14.17
N VAL A 19 8.56 -8.77 -13.26
CA VAL A 19 7.66 -8.57 -12.10
C VAL A 19 6.43 -7.73 -12.44
N MET A 20 6.59 -6.64 -13.20
CA MET A 20 5.47 -5.72 -13.49
C MET A 20 4.33 -6.37 -14.30
N PRO A 21 4.56 -7.26 -15.28
CA PRO A 21 3.48 -7.97 -15.95
C PRO A 21 2.66 -8.84 -14.98
N VAL A 22 3.32 -9.53 -14.04
CA VAL A 22 2.62 -10.39 -13.04
C VAL A 22 1.79 -9.55 -12.08
N LEU A 23 2.33 -8.41 -11.60
CA LEU A 23 1.57 -7.47 -10.77
C LEU A 23 0.40 -6.86 -11.54
N GLY A 24 0.62 -6.48 -12.80
CA GLY A 24 -0.42 -5.97 -13.69
C GLY A 24 -1.54 -6.99 -13.91
N MET A 25 -1.19 -8.21 -14.29
CA MET A 25 -2.17 -9.30 -14.47
C MET A 25 -2.92 -9.62 -13.17
N SER A 26 -2.23 -9.63 -12.03
CA SER A 26 -2.87 -9.86 -10.72
C SER A 26 -3.86 -8.74 -10.38
N THR A 27 -3.51 -7.49 -10.68
CA THR A 27 -4.38 -6.33 -10.44
C THR A 27 -5.59 -6.37 -11.37
N VAL A 28 -5.38 -6.62 -12.67
CA VAL A 28 -6.46 -6.76 -13.65
C VAL A 28 -7.35 -7.97 -13.31
N GLY A 29 -6.75 -9.12 -13.03
CA GLY A 29 -7.48 -10.32 -12.62
C GLY A 29 -8.31 -10.09 -11.36
N GLY A 30 -7.76 -9.40 -10.36
CA GLY A 30 -8.48 -9.00 -9.15
C GLY A 30 -9.65 -8.06 -9.44
N ALA A 31 -9.45 -7.07 -10.32
CA ALA A 31 -10.50 -6.14 -10.74
C ALA A 31 -11.62 -6.84 -11.53
N VAL A 32 -11.25 -7.77 -12.43
CA VAL A 32 -12.21 -8.59 -13.19
C VAL A 32 -12.98 -9.51 -12.24
N ALA A 33 -12.30 -10.24 -11.35
CA ALA A 33 -12.95 -11.13 -10.38
C ALA A 33 -13.89 -10.35 -9.45
N TRP A 34 -13.47 -9.15 -9.00
CA TRP A 34 -14.33 -8.25 -8.23
C TRP A 34 -15.54 -7.80 -9.04
N GLY A 35 -15.33 -7.38 -10.30
CA GLY A 35 -16.40 -6.95 -11.19
C GLY A 35 -17.40 -8.06 -11.48
N LEU A 36 -16.93 -9.29 -11.77
CA LEU A 36 -17.78 -10.46 -11.97
C LEU A 36 -18.56 -10.83 -10.70
N SER A 37 -17.90 -10.80 -9.53
CA SER A 37 -18.55 -11.06 -8.25
C SER A 37 -19.61 -10.01 -7.94
N TYR A 38 -19.31 -8.75 -8.23
CA TYR A 38 -20.25 -7.65 -8.10
C TYR A 38 -21.44 -7.84 -9.04
N PHE A 39 -21.19 -8.14 -10.32
CA PHE A 39 -22.23 -8.39 -11.32
C PHE A 39 -23.11 -9.58 -10.96
N HIS A 40 -22.54 -10.68 -10.48
CA HIS A 40 -23.27 -11.86 -10.03
C HIS A 40 -24.19 -11.55 -8.82
N ARG A 41 -23.66 -10.80 -7.84
CA ARG A 41 -24.47 -10.37 -6.67
C ARG A 41 -25.61 -9.44 -7.07
N VAL A 42 -25.33 -8.52 -7.98
CA VAL A 42 -26.32 -7.58 -8.51
C VAL A 42 -27.42 -8.33 -9.25
N ASN A 43 -27.07 -9.27 -10.13
CA ASN A 43 -28.05 -10.05 -10.88
C ASN A 43 -28.84 -11.04 -9.98
N GLY A 44 -28.20 -11.63 -8.98
CA GLY A 44 -28.89 -12.47 -7.98
C GLY A 44 -29.83 -11.66 -7.08
N GLY A 45 -29.44 -10.45 -6.70
CA GLY A 45 -30.29 -9.50 -5.95
C GLY A 45 -31.44 -8.93 -6.77
N PHE A 46 -31.27 -8.86 -8.08
CA PHE A 46 -32.28 -8.36 -9.02
C PHE A 46 -33.56 -9.19 -9.04
N ALA A 47 -33.40 -10.51 -9.00
CA ALA A 47 -34.53 -11.44 -9.00
C ALA A 47 -35.39 -11.36 -7.73
N LEU A 48 -34.82 -10.82 -6.63
CA LEU A 48 -35.49 -10.79 -5.32
C LEU A 48 -36.08 -9.43 -4.95
N ASN A 49 -35.55 -8.30 -5.46
CA ASN A 49 -35.91 -6.95 -4.97
C ASN A 49 -36.38 -5.96 -6.04
N GLY A 50 -36.49 -6.35 -7.32
CA GLY A 50 -37.05 -5.49 -8.37
C GLY A 50 -36.29 -4.18 -8.68
N VAL A 51 -35.05 -4.06 -8.24
CA VAL A 51 -34.23 -2.85 -8.44
C VAL A 51 -33.73 -2.78 -9.90
N PRO A 52 -33.93 -1.68 -10.62
CA PRO A 52 -33.49 -1.54 -12.01
C PRO A 52 -31.99 -1.72 -12.20
N PHE A 53 -31.58 -2.47 -13.21
CA PHE A 53 -30.17 -2.75 -13.54
C PHE A 53 -29.27 -1.51 -13.58
N ARG A 54 -29.81 -0.35 -14.00
CA ARG A 54 -29.09 0.93 -13.99
C ARG A 54 -28.67 1.41 -12.60
N GLU A 55 -29.48 1.15 -11.59
CA GLU A 55 -29.14 1.48 -10.18
C GLU A 55 -28.11 0.50 -9.63
N ALA A 56 -28.16 -0.72 -10.06
CA ALA A 56 -27.29 -1.79 -9.62
C ALA A 56 -25.84 -1.66 -10.13
N ILE A 57 -25.62 -1.17 -11.36
CA ILE A 57 -24.26 -0.94 -11.93
C ILE A 57 -23.67 0.40 -11.51
N GLY A 58 -24.27 1.10 -10.52
CA GLY A 58 -23.72 2.35 -9.98
C GLY A 58 -23.59 3.45 -11.03
N VAL A 59 -24.43 3.44 -12.08
CA VAL A 59 -24.56 4.56 -13.01
C VAL A 59 -25.07 5.75 -12.21
N ARG A 60 -24.09 6.45 -11.66
CA ARG A 60 -24.16 7.78 -11.05
C ARG A 60 -25.53 8.09 -10.45
N VAL A 61 -25.79 7.54 -9.27
CA VAL A 61 -26.63 8.30 -8.34
C VAL A 61 -25.97 9.69 -8.27
N PRO A 62 -26.65 10.77 -8.62
CA PRO A 62 -26.07 12.10 -8.51
C PRO A 62 -25.62 12.26 -7.06
N ILE A 63 -24.30 12.35 -6.86
CA ILE A 63 -23.74 12.54 -5.53
C ILE A 63 -24.28 13.91 -5.11
N GLY A 64 -25.21 13.95 -4.17
CA GLY A 64 -25.75 15.20 -3.70
C GLY A 64 -24.58 16.13 -3.31
N GLY A 65 -24.70 17.42 -3.60
CA GLY A 65 -23.61 18.39 -3.42
C GLY A 65 -22.90 18.27 -2.06
N ARG A 66 -23.63 17.90 -1.00
CA ARG A 66 -23.06 17.64 0.34
C ARG A 66 -22.11 16.42 0.38
N GLN A 67 -22.41 15.35 -0.34
CA GLN A 67 -21.51 14.17 -0.40
C GLN A 67 -20.26 14.45 -1.23
N ALA A 68 -20.40 15.21 -2.32
CA ALA A 68 -19.27 15.67 -3.11
C ALA A 68 -18.33 16.55 -2.28
N ALA A 69 -18.90 17.51 -1.50
CA ALA A 69 -18.13 18.36 -0.60
C ALA A 69 -17.37 17.57 0.48
N ILE A 70 -17.99 16.56 1.10
CA ILE A 70 -17.33 15.71 2.10
C ILE A 70 -16.19 14.92 1.45
N ARG A 71 -16.36 14.36 0.25
CA ARG A 71 -15.30 13.65 -0.46
C ARG A 71 -14.14 14.58 -0.80
N ALA A 72 -14.43 15.77 -1.32
CA ALA A 72 -13.40 16.78 -1.61
C ALA A 72 -12.66 17.20 -0.34
N ALA A 73 -13.36 17.45 0.76
CA ALA A 73 -12.75 17.76 2.05
C ALA A 73 -11.86 16.61 2.56
N THR A 74 -12.30 15.35 2.43
CA THR A 74 -11.50 14.18 2.81
C THR A 74 -10.20 14.10 2.02
N TRP A 75 -10.25 14.25 0.70
CA TRP A 75 -9.03 14.27 -0.12
C TRP A 75 -8.15 15.47 0.18
N GLY A 76 -8.76 16.64 0.48
CA GLY A 76 -8.03 17.82 0.93
C GLY A 76 -7.27 17.58 2.24
N THR A 77 -7.91 16.96 3.24
CA THR A 77 -7.24 16.66 4.52
C THR A 77 -6.19 15.55 4.38
N ILE A 78 -6.38 14.57 3.49
CA ILE A 78 -5.36 13.56 3.14
C ILE A 78 -4.13 14.25 2.51
N LEU A 79 -4.35 15.17 1.56
CA LEU A 79 -3.26 15.93 0.95
C LEU A 79 -2.52 16.78 1.99
N VAL A 80 -3.24 17.49 2.86
CA VAL A 80 -2.60 18.26 3.94
C VAL A 80 -1.80 17.36 4.88
N GLY A 81 -2.37 16.25 5.33
CA GLY A 81 -1.67 15.28 6.18
C GLY A 81 -0.42 14.69 5.49
N PHE A 82 -0.52 14.38 4.21
CA PHE A 82 0.64 13.95 3.41
C PHE A 82 1.73 15.03 3.35
N LEU A 83 1.38 16.28 3.05
CA LEU A 83 2.34 17.38 2.97
C LEU A 83 3.01 17.65 4.33
N LEU A 84 2.26 17.53 5.44
CA LEU A 84 2.83 17.64 6.78
C LEU A 84 3.83 16.51 7.07
N ALA A 85 3.50 15.27 6.75
CA ALA A 85 4.40 14.13 6.89
C ALA A 85 5.64 14.23 5.99
N ALA A 86 5.45 14.71 4.76
CA ALA A 86 6.51 14.81 3.75
C ALA A 86 7.40 16.06 3.91
N TRP A 87 6.95 17.04 4.71
CA TRP A 87 7.63 18.32 4.87
C TRP A 87 9.12 18.20 5.20
N PRO A 88 9.57 17.36 6.13
CA PRO A 88 11.00 17.22 6.43
C PRO A 88 11.83 16.83 5.21
N LEU A 89 11.32 15.90 4.39
CA LEU A 89 12.01 15.48 3.17
C LEU A 89 11.96 16.52 2.06
N LEU A 90 10.81 17.20 1.90
CA LEU A 90 10.62 18.18 0.83
C LEU A 90 11.32 19.52 1.11
N SER A 91 11.54 19.87 2.40
CA SER A 91 12.08 21.18 2.79
C SER A 91 13.61 21.20 2.91
N VAL A 92 14.26 20.06 3.16
CA VAL A 92 15.67 20.02 3.57
C VAL A 92 16.57 19.40 2.51
N ALA A 93 16.05 18.54 1.65
CA ALA A 93 16.92 17.69 0.84
C ALA A 93 16.56 17.70 -0.65
N ASP A 94 17.59 17.82 -1.47
CA ASP A 94 17.58 17.20 -2.79
C ASP A 94 17.39 15.68 -2.59
N PRO A 95 16.36 15.06 -3.18
CA PRO A 95 16.13 13.62 -3.07
C PRO A 95 17.33 12.76 -3.55
N ALA A 96 18.24 13.33 -4.32
CA ALA A 96 19.46 12.66 -4.76
C ALA A 96 20.55 12.60 -3.67
N ASN A 97 20.40 13.35 -2.59
CA ASN A 97 21.40 13.35 -1.53
C ASN A 97 21.19 12.19 -0.54
N PRO A 98 22.25 11.39 -0.28
CA PRO A 98 22.18 10.30 0.67
C PRO A 98 22.10 10.84 2.11
N VAL A 99 21.26 10.21 2.93
CA VAL A 99 21.31 10.40 4.38
C VAL A 99 22.52 9.65 4.94
N GLN A 100 23.38 10.36 5.67
CA GLN A 100 24.64 9.80 6.17
C GLN A 100 24.44 9.13 7.53
N GLN A 101 23.81 7.96 7.52
CA GLN A 101 23.61 7.07 8.67
C GLN A 101 23.85 5.62 8.28
N TRP A 102 23.91 4.72 9.27
CA TRP A 102 24.18 3.30 9.02
C TRP A 102 23.03 2.60 8.28
N ASP A 103 21.80 2.77 8.72
CA ASP A 103 20.63 2.10 8.14
C ASP A 103 20.43 2.46 6.67
N PRO A 104 20.41 3.74 6.25
CA PRO A 104 20.29 4.11 4.84
C PRO A 104 21.37 3.47 3.97
N THR A 105 22.63 3.47 4.43
CA THR A 105 23.75 2.89 3.69
C THR A 105 23.55 1.39 3.48
N PHE A 106 23.17 0.67 4.55
CA PHE A 106 22.87 -0.76 4.45
C PHE A 106 21.70 -1.03 3.48
N HIS A 107 20.62 -0.30 3.61
CA HIS A 107 19.44 -0.52 2.79
C HIS A 107 19.65 -0.15 1.32
N GLN A 108 20.36 0.93 1.02
CA GLN A 108 20.71 1.30 -0.35
C GLN A 108 21.64 0.27 -1.00
N ASN A 109 22.63 -0.24 -0.26
CA ASN A 109 23.46 -1.35 -0.72
C ASN A 109 22.62 -2.62 -0.94
N GLY A 110 21.59 -2.87 -0.13
CA GLY A 110 20.66 -3.97 -0.35
C GLY A 110 19.87 -3.84 -1.65
N VAL A 111 19.46 -2.63 -2.02
CA VAL A 111 18.85 -2.40 -3.33
C VAL A 111 19.84 -2.63 -4.46
N HIS A 112 21.09 -2.17 -4.33
CA HIS A 112 22.15 -2.44 -5.31
C HIS A 112 22.42 -3.93 -5.46
N ALA A 113 22.48 -4.69 -4.35
CA ALA A 113 22.68 -6.14 -4.40
C ALA A 113 21.57 -6.85 -5.20
N ILE A 114 20.30 -6.43 -5.02
CA ILE A 114 19.17 -6.97 -5.79
C ILE A 114 19.27 -6.56 -7.28
N LEU A 115 19.61 -5.30 -7.57
CA LEU A 115 19.79 -4.84 -8.96
C LEU A 115 20.89 -5.60 -9.68
N TYR A 116 21.98 -5.92 -8.98
CA TYR A 116 23.12 -6.66 -9.53
C TYR A 116 22.81 -8.15 -9.67
N GLY A 117 22.43 -8.79 -8.57
CA GLY A 117 22.20 -10.22 -8.49
C GLY A 117 20.88 -10.69 -9.08
N LYS A 118 19.94 -9.76 -9.38
CA LYS A 118 18.57 -10.08 -9.84
C LYS A 118 17.81 -11.03 -8.90
N ASP A 119 18.25 -11.12 -7.65
CA ASP A 119 17.66 -11.97 -6.61
C ASP A 119 17.13 -11.10 -5.46
N ALA A 120 15.82 -11.11 -5.27
CA ALA A 120 15.15 -10.44 -4.16
C ALA A 120 14.75 -11.40 -3.03
N SER A 121 15.32 -12.60 -2.99
CA SER A 121 15.00 -13.61 -1.98
C SER A 121 15.27 -13.11 -0.56
N PRO A 122 14.32 -13.30 0.39
CA PRO A 122 14.59 -13.05 1.79
C PRO A 122 15.57 -14.07 2.40
N PHE A 123 15.88 -15.18 1.69
CA PHE A 123 16.75 -16.25 2.14
C PHE A 123 18.13 -16.23 1.50
N GLY A 124 18.60 -15.07 1.04
CA GLY A 124 19.95 -14.96 0.50
C GLY A 124 20.15 -13.91 -0.57
N GLY A 125 19.11 -13.17 -0.99
CA GLY A 125 19.26 -12.10 -1.99
C GLY A 125 20.21 -10.98 -1.57
N LEU A 126 20.47 -10.84 -0.26
CA LEU A 126 21.44 -9.88 0.29
C LEU A 126 22.74 -10.55 0.77
N HIS A 127 23.07 -11.75 0.28
CA HIS A 127 24.24 -12.52 0.76
C HIS A 127 25.56 -11.76 0.62
N GLU A 128 25.71 -10.91 -0.37
CA GLU A 128 26.92 -10.08 -0.56
C GLU A 128 27.17 -9.15 0.63
N LEU A 129 26.12 -8.57 1.23
CA LEU A 129 26.23 -7.72 2.41
C LEU A 129 26.63 -8.49 3.68
N TYR A 130 26.54 -9.82 3.64
CA TYR A 130 26.89 -10.72 4.74
C TYR A 130 28.13 -11.58 4.44
N GLY A 131 29.03 -11.08 3.58
CA GLY A 131 30.27 -11.78 3.24
C GLY A 131 30.03 -13.13 2.56
N GLY A 132 29.05 -13.21 1.67
CA GLY A 132 28.68 -14.40 0.94
C GLY A 132 27.78 -15.38 1.69
N ARG A 133 27.48 -15.12 2.97
CA ARG A 133 26.62 -16.01 3.78
C ARG A 133 25.15 -15.75 3.49
N ARG A 134 24.39 -16.82 3.26
CA ARG A 134 22.94 -16.75 3.12
C ARG A 134 22.29 -16.58 4.50
N VAL A 135 21.75 -15.41 4.77
CA VAL A 135 20.98 -15.09 5.99
C VAL A 135 19.57 -14.70 5.60
N TYR A 136 18.63 -14.99 6.47
CA TYR A 136 17.27 -14.46 6.32
C TYR A 136 17.27 -12.95 6.59
N TYR A 137 16.74 -12.18 5.65
CA TYR A 137 16.48 -10.76 5.81
C TYR A 137 15.18 -10.35 5.06
N PRO A 138 14.27 -9.55 5.67
CA PRO A 138 13.05 -9.08 5.01
C PRO A 138 13.37 -8.14 3.84
N THR A 139 13.34 -8.65 2.62
CA THR A 139 13.73 -7.91 1.41
C THR A 139 12.58 -7.12 0.76
N GLY A 140 11.36 -7.18 1.29
CA GLY A 140 10.18 -6.64 0.64
C GLY A 140 10.29 -5.17 0.19
N TRP A 141 10.84 -4.29 1.03
CA TRP A 141 11.08 -2.90 0.66
C TRP A 141 12.19 -2.77 -0.40
N HIS A 142 13.31 -3.46 -0.24
CA HIS A 142 14.42 -3.44 -1.18
C HIS A 142 13.98 -3.93 -2.56
N ALA A 143 13.22 -5.03 -2.59
CA ALA A 143 12.64 -5.59 -3.81
C ALA A 143 11.69 -4.59 -4.50
N PHE A 144 10.87 -3.88 -3.73
CA PHE A 144 9.99 -2.86 -4.25
C PHE A 144 10.77 -1.70 -4.87
N VAL A 145 11.77 -1.15 -4.17
CA VAL A 145 12.59 -0.04 -4.68
C VAL A 145 13.38 -0.47 -5.92
N ALA A 146 13.93 -1.67 -5.94
CA ALA A 146 14.69 -2.20 -7.08
C ALA A 146 13.88 -2.27 -8.39
N LEU A 147 12.53 -2.28 -8.36
CA LEU A 147 11.70 -2.31 -9.56
C LEU A 147 11.70 -0.99 -10.33
N PHE A 148 11.99 0.13 -9.68
CA PHE A 148 12.01 1.45 -10.32
C PHE A 148 13.34 2.20 -10.14
N ALA A 149 14.26 1.68 -9.34
CA ALA A 149 15.60 2.20 -9.21
C ALA A 149 16.48 1.78 -10.40
N ARG A 150 17.43 2.65 -10.75
CA ARG A 150 18.58 2.34 -11.57
C ARG A 150 19.82 2.43 -10.70
N TYR A 151 20.95 1.90 -11.19
CA TYR A 151 22.21 1.92 -10.45
C TYR A 151 22.63 3.30 -9.96
N ASP A 152 22.42 4.32 -10.79
CA ASP A 152 22.77 5.72 -10.56
C ASP A 152 21.71 6.48 -9.76
N SER A 153 20.57 5.88 -9.48
CA SER A 153 19.41 6.54 -8.85
C SER A 153 18.87 5.83 -7.60
N VAL A 154 19.62 4.89 -7.02
CA VAL A 154 19.17 4.13 -5.83
C VAL A 154 18.86 5.05 -4.65
N VAL A 155 19.69 6.06 -4.41
CA VAL A 155 19.47 7.06 -3.35
C VAL A 155 18.14 7.79 -3.57
N GLN A 156 17.96 8.34 -4.77
CA GLN A 156 16.74 9.06 -5.14
C GLN A 156 15.50 8.17 -5.05
N ALA A 157 15.58 6.95 -5.56
CA ALA A 157 14.48 5.99 -5.51
C ALA A 157 14.11 5.64 -4.07
N SER A 158 15.10 5.45 -3.19
CA SER A 158 14.89 5.21 -1.76
C SER A 158 14.17 6.38 -1.09
N ASN A 159 14.64 7.61 -1.30
CA ASN A 159 14.02 8.82 -0.74
C ASN A 159 12.60 9.04 -1.29
N VAL A 160 12.38 8.84 -2.59
CA VAL A 160 11.04 8.93 -3.20
C VAL A 160 10.10 7.85 -2.65
N SER A 161 10.62 6.65 -2.33
CA SER A 161 9.80 5.60 -1.70
C SER A 161 9.23 6.05 -0.35
N SER A 162 9.95 6.89 0.40
CA SER A 162 9.45 7.48 1.66
C SER A 162 8.19 8.30 1.45
N LEU A 163 8.12 9.10 0.38
CA LEU A 163 6.92 9.88 0.05
C LEU A 163 5.71 8.96 -0.24
N ALA A 164 5.93 7.88 -1.00
CA ALA A 164 4.88 6.91 -1.26
C ALA A 164 4.38 6.25 0.04
N LEU A 165 5.30 5.88 0.95
CA LEU A 165 4.95 5.29 2.24
C LEU A 165 4.19 6.28 3.14
N MET A 166 4.56 7.56 3.16
CA MET A 166 3.81 8.61 3.88
C MET A 166 2.39 8.77 3.35
N ALA A 167 2.20 8.73 2.03
CA ALA A 167 0.88 8.75 1.42
C ALA A 167 0.04 7.52 1.85
N VAL A 168 0.65 6.32 1.81
CA VAL A 168 0.00 5.07 2.26
C VAL A 168 -0.43 5.16 3.72
N TRP A 169 0.41 5.71 4.60
CA TRP A 169 0.10 5.92 6.01
C TRP A 169 -1.16 6.78 6.20
N VAL A 170 -1.18 7.97 5.61
CA VAL A 170 -2.27 8.93 5.78
C VAL A 170 -3.58 8.41 5.18
N ILE A 171 -3.53 7.78 4.00
CA ILE A 171 -4.68 7.13 3.36
C ILE A 171 -5.17 5.96 4.21
N GLY A 172 -4.26 5.13 4.71
CA GLY A 172 -4.57 3.99 5.57
C GLY A 172 -5.29 4.40 6.86
N LEU A 173 -4.83 5.47 7.51
CA LEU A 173 -5.48 6.04 8.69
C LEU A 173 -6.88 6.57 8.38
N ALA A 174 -7.06 7.29 7.27
CA ALA A 174 -8.37 7.75 6.83
C ALA A 174 -9.32 6.58 6.58
N ALA A 175 -8.84 5.52 5.91
CA ALA A 175 -9.61 4.31 5.68
C ALA A 175 -9.99 3.61 6.99
N LEU A 176 -9.04 3.43 7.90
CA LEU A 176 -9.28 2.77 9.19
C LEU A 176 -10.31 3.53 10.03
N VAL A 177 -10.14 4.84 10.20
CA VAL A 177 -11.08 5.62 11.01
C VAL A 177 -12.48 5.65 10.39
N SER A 178 -12.58 5.65 9.06
CA SER A 178 -13.88 5.62 8.37
C SER A 178 -14.67 4.35 8.67
N VAL A 179 -14.00 3.20 8.75
CA VAL A 179 -14.65 1.91 9.04
C VAL A 179 -14.90 1.68 10.52
N LEU A 180 -14.10 2.30 11.41
CA LEU A 180 -14.25 2.15 12.85
C LEU A 180 -15.33 3.04 13.43
N THR A 181 -15.39 4.30 13.03
CA THR A 181 -16.20 5.30 13.75
C THR A 181 -17.44 5.76 13.00
N GLY A 182 -17.41 5.76 11.66
CA GLY A 182 -18.42 6.41 10.84
C GLY A 182 -18.52 7.94 11.04
N SER A 183 -17.65 8.52 11.88
CA SER A 183 -17.62 9.95 12.21
C SER A 183 -16.93 10.76 11.12
N ARG A 184 -17.63 11.79 10.61
CA ARG A 184 -17.07 12.72 9.62
C ARG A 184 -15.95 13.58 10.20
N THR A 185 -16.10 14.03 11.44
CA THR A 185 -15.06 14.81 12.12
C THR A 185 -13.78 13.98 12.29
N ALA A 186 -13.91 12.74 12.74
CA ALA A 186 -12.77 11.83 12.85
C ALA A 186 -12.12 11.57 11.48
N LEU A 187 -12.92 11.34 10.43
CA LEU A 187 -12.43 11.13 9.08
C LEU A 187 -11.61 12.32 8.55
N LEU A 188 -12.05 13.55 8.83
CA LEU A 188 -11.34 14.76 8.39
C LEU A 188 -10.13 15.11 9.26
N ALA A 189 -10.19 14.86 10.56
CA ALA A 189 -9.11 15.20 11.49
C ALA A 189 -7.95 14.20 11.45
N THR A 190 -8.24 12.91 11.32
CA THR A 190 -7.23 11.83 11.43
C THR A 190 -6.09 11.93 10.43
N PRO A 191 -6.30 12.23 9.13
CA PRO A 191 -5.20 12.40 8.19
C PRO A 191 -4.22 13.51 8.61
N ILE A 192 -4.74 14.65 9.07
CA ILE A 192 -3.93 15.78 9.50
C ILE A 192 -3.12 15.40 10.74
N ILE A 193 -3.79 14.85 11.76
CA ILE A 193 -3.12 14.42 13.00
C ILE A 193 -2.06 13.35 12.69
N GLY A 194 -2.40 12.37 11.86
CA GLY A 194 -1.47 11.31 11.46
C GLY A 194 -0.25 11.82 10.70
N GLY A 195 -0.41 12.90 9.91
CA GLY A 195 0.69 13.56 9.21
C GLY A 195 1.58 14.42 10.13
N MET A 196 1.05 14.85 11.27
CA MET A 196 1.79 15.62 12.28
C MET A 196 2.61 14.75 13.24
N LEU A 197 2.45 13.44 13.21
CA LEU A 197 3.19 12.53 14.10
C LEU A 197 4.67 12.48 13.68
N HIS A 198 5.56 12.99 14.53
CA HIS A 198 6.99 13.05 14.23
C HIS A 198 7.63 11.67 14.10
N ASN A 199 7.50 10.81 15.10
CA ASN A 199 8.21 9.53 15.12
C ASN A 199 7.81 8.62 13.96
N MET A 200 6.53 8.60 13.61
CA MET A 200 5.97 7.81 12.52
C MET A 200 4.87 8.61 11.83
N PRO A 201 4.96 8.88 10.54
CA PRO A 201 5.90 8.30 9.58
C PRO A 201 7.17 9.14 9.38
N ALA A 202 7.22 10.41 9.82
CA ALA A 202 8.23 11.37 9.37
C ALA A 202 9.66 10.94 9.72
N ASP A 203 10.02 10.88 11.00
CA ASP A 203 11.40 10.59 11.43
C ASP A 203 11.85 9.18 11.02
N ALA A 204 10.95 8.19 11.13
CA ALA A 204 11.25 6.82 10.74
C ALA A 204 11.59 6.66 9.25
N LEU A 205 10.98 7.49 8.39
CA LEU A 205 11.17 7.45 6.94
C LEU A 205 12.20 8.45 6.41
N THR A 206 12.58 9.47 7.18
CA THR A 206 13.47 10.54 6.71
C THR A 206 14.75 10.66 7.52
N MET A 207 14.64 10.66 8.85
CA MET A 207 15.80 10.83 9.72
C MET A 207 16.51 9.51 9.99
N TYR A 208 15.74 8.47 10.36
CA TYR A 208 16.31 7.15 10.68
C TYR A 208 16.37 6.22 9.47
N ASN A 209 15.56 6.47 8.45
CA ASN A 209 15.47 5.69 7.21
C ASN A 209 15.30 4.17 7.45
N GLN A 210 14.49 3.83 8.45
CA GLN A 210 14.14 2.45 8.79
C GLN A 210 13.09 1.91 7.80
N TRP A 211 13.37 2.00 6.52
CA TRP A 211 12.42 1.73 5.44
C TRP A 211 11.74 0.37 5.51
N PRO A 212 12.40 -0.77 5.76
CA PRO A 212 11.71 -2.05 5.85
C PRO A 212 10.70 -2.13 7.00
N ASN A 213 11.09 -1.65 8.19
CA ASN A 213 10.22 -1.60 9.37
C ASN A 213 9.05 -0.64 9.17
N SER A 214 9.36 0.55 8.65
CA SER A 214 8.37 1.58 8.36
C SER A 214 7.37 1.12 7.30
N THR A 215 7.82 0.39 6.27
CA THR A 215 6.93 -0.20 5.26
C THR A 215 5.91 -1.14 5.90
N GLY A 216 6.32 -1.99 6.83
CA GLY A 216 5.40 -2.84 7.58
C GLY A 216 4.39 -2.01 8.37
N THR A 217 4.87 -1.01 9.11
CA THR A 217 4.05 -0.18 10.00
C THR A 217 3.03 0.68 9.23
N VAL A 218 3.42 1.32 8.14
CA VAL A 218 2.51 2.19 7.36
C VAL A 218 1.37 1.42 6.69
N LEU A 219 1.56 0.14 6.42
CA LEU A 219 0.53 -0.72 5.84
C LEU A 219 -0.54 -1.15 6.86
N VAL A 220 -0.22 -1.17 8.15
CA VAL A 220 -1.12 -1.70 9.20
C VAL A 220 -2.50 -1.04 9.21
N PRO A 221 -2.66 0.29 9.18
CA PRO A 221 -3.98 0.91 9.22
C PRO A 221 -4.85 0.53 8.01
N GLY A 222 -4.27 0.53 6.81
CA GLY A 222 -4.98 0.16 5.58
C GLY A 222 -5.41 -1.31 5.59
N LEU A 223 -4.52 -2.22 5.97
CA LEU A 223 -4.81 -3.64 6.10
C LEU A 223 -5.88 -3.90 7.15
N ALA A 224 -5.80 -3.27 8.31
CA ALA A 224 -6.83 -3.38 9.35
C ALA A 224 -8.20 -2.94 8.82
N ALA A 225 -8.29 -1.84 8.08
CA ALA A 225 -9.52 -1.40 7.44
C ALA A 225 -10.09 -2.47 6.49
N VAL A 226 -9.24 -3.06 5.64
CA VAL A 226 -9.64 -4.12 4.71
C VAL A 226 -10.16 -5.35 5.46
N PHE A 227 -9.45 -5.82 6.50
CA PHE A 227 -9.88 -6.96 7.30
C PHE A 227 -11.21 -6.71 8.01
N ILE A 228 -11.43 -5.52 8.57
CA ILE A 228 -12.71 -5.16 9.21
C ILE A 228 -13.85 -5.21 8.19
N VAL A 229 -13.66 -4.64 7.00
CA VAL A 229 -14.69 -4.65 5.95
C VAL A 229 -14.96 -6.07 5.47
N ALA A 230 -13.92 -6.87 5.23
CA ALA A 230 -14.05 -8.26 4.82
C ALA A 230 -14.79 -9.11 5.88
N GLY A 231 -14.40 -8.96 7.15
CA GLY A 231 -15.05 -9.67 8.26
C GLY A 231 -16.53 -9.29 8.43
N ARG A 232 -16.87 -7.99 8.31
CA ARG A 232 -18.28 -7.55 8.36
C ARG A 232 -19.10 -8.12 7.21
N ARG A 233 -18.53 -8.21 6.00
CA ARG A 233 -19.18 -8.81 4.84
C ARG A 233 -19.41 -10.31 5.04
N ALA A 234 -18.40 -11.05 5.45
CA ALA A 234 -18.52 -12.48 5.73
C ALA A 234 -19.57 -12.77 6.81
N ALA A 235 -19.58 -12.00 7.89
CA ALA A 235 -20.58 -12.13 8.95
C ALA A 235 -22.01 -11.83 8.46
N ALA A 236 -22.20 -10.88 7.56
CA ALA A 236 -23.49 -10.59 6.95
C ALA A 236 -23.95 -11.75 6.05
N GLU A 237 -23.07 -12.29 5.21
CA GLU A 237 -23.37 -13.44 4.34
C GLU A 237 -23.79 -14.69 5.14
N LEU A 238 -23.12 -14.96 6.26
CA LEU A 238 -23.48 -16.09 7.15
C LEU A 238 -24.85 -15.90 7.81
N ARG A 239 -25.23 -14.67 8.18
CA ARG A 239 -26.53 -14.39 8.79
C ARG A 239 -27.70 -14.50 7.81
N PHE A 240 -27.50 -14.09 6.57
CA PHE A 240 -28.56 -14.07 5.55
C PHE A 240 -28.56 -15.31 4.64
N GLY A 241 -27.42 -16.01 4.50
CA GLY A 241 -27.33 -17.26 3.70
C GLY A 241 -27.88 -18.48 4.41
N GLY A 242 -28.04 -18.48 5.73
CA GLY A 242 -28.62 -19.59 6.50
C GLY A 242 -30.15 -19.69 6.44
N GLY A 243 -30.84 -18.76 5.81
CA GLY A 243 -32.32 -18.71 5.78
C GLY A 243 -32.99 -19.37 4.57
N ILE A 244 -32.28 -20.03 3.67
CA ILE A 244 -32.86 -20.62 2.44
C ILE A 244 -32.64 -22.13 2.38
N ARG A 245 -32.57 -22.83 3.52
CA ARG A 245 -32.61 -24.29 3.57
C ARG A 245 -33.52 -24.74 4.72
N SER A 246 -34.80 -24.58 4.54
CA SER A 246 -35.83 -25.34 5.24
C SER A 246 -37.08 -25.43 4.38
#